data_f44645c4cd3da8845a73a34b2922fa4e
#
_entry.id   f44645c4cd3da8845a73a34b2922fa4e
#
_cell.length_a   1.000
_cell.length_b   1.000
_cell.length_c   1.000
_cell.angle_alpha   90.00
_cell.angle_beta   90.00
_cell.angle_gamma   90.00
#
_symmetry.space_group_name_H-M   'P 1'
#
loop_
_entity.id
_entity.type
_entity.pdbx_description
1 polymer ?
#
loop_
_entity_poly.entity_id
_entity_poly.type
_entity_poly.pdbx_seq_one_letter_code
_entity_poly.pdbx_strand_id
1 'polypeptide(L)'
;VRSRGLGDVYKRQAHSALIDSQLTCKVLNLIKKRQPKTWDNFLKTANKSDTETLFKKESIITLNEYFYGKSRLYLCAPLHPNHCIHPVYQWGQAVDLRVNIEPLLNMSINDLKSEMKKTPKFLRTIRSNKAPIILGAEYGMKAEPYNAMDPSLIKQRANLVRENENFSKKILTALREIAEEKEQSKSQEDIYAEESIYKKFTSNK
;
A
#
# COMPACT_ATOMS: atom_id res chain seq x y z
N VAL A 1 -51.20 7.99 1.65
CA VAL A 1 -49.97 8.74 1.98
C VAL A 1 -48.98 7.71 2.53
N ARG A 2 -48.01 7.28 1.73
CA ARG A 2 -46.92 6.40 2.21
C ARG A 2 -46.05 7.23 3.17
N SER A 3 -46.05 6.88 4.44
CA SER A 3 -45.10 7.42 5.41
C SER A 3 -43.68 7.05 4.95
N ARG A 4 -42.93 8.04 4.51
CA ARG A 4 -41.49 7.87 4.30
C ARG A 4 -40.88 7.64 5.68
N GLY A 5 -40.35 6.44 5.92
CA GLY A 5 -39.77 6.09 7.21
C GLY A 5 -38.57 6.98 7.53
N LEU A 6 -38.31 7.21 8.81
CA LEU A 6 -37.14 7.94 9.32
C LEU A 6 -35.81 7.55 8.66
N GLY A 7 -35.67 6.30 8.20
CA GLY A 7 -34.51 5.81 7.50
C GLY A 7 -34.27 6.46 6.13
N ASP A 8 -35.31 6.85 5.39
CA ASP A 8 -35.18 7.52 4.08
C ASP A 8 -34.76 8.98 4.21
N VAL A 9 -35.17 9.63 5.30
CA VAL A 9 -34.74 11.02 5.63
C VAL A 9 -33.26 10.99 6.04
N TYR A 10 -32.83 10.00 6.82
CA TYR A 10 -31.44 9.84 7.23
C TYR A 10 -30.49 9.54 6.04
N LYS A 11 -30.92 8.68 5.10
CA LYS A 11 -30.16 8.39 3.87
C LYS A 11 -29.97 9.63 2.99
N ARG A 12 -30.97 10.47 2.83
CA ARG A 12 -30.87 11.69 2.03
C ARG A 12 -29.98 12.76 2.66
N GLN A 13 -29.96 12.84 3.98
CA GLN A 13 -29.08 13.78 4.69
C GLN A 13 -27.62 13.33 4.70
N ALA A 14 -27.35 12.02 4.71
CA ALA A 14 -25.99 11.47 4.69
C ALA A 14 -25.25 11.62 3.35
N HIS A 15 -25.93 12.04 2.27
CA HIS A 15 -25.34 12.29 0.97
C HIS A 15 -25.13 13.80 0.67
N SER A 16 -25.28 14.66 1.66
CA SER A 16 -24.90 16.06 1.55
C SER A 16 -23.41 16.20 1.85
N ALA A 17 -22.64 16.77 0.94
CA ALA A 17 -21.18 16.96 1.10
C ALA A 17 -20.82 17.69 2.42
N LEU A 18 -21.66 18.65 2.85
CA LEU A 18 -21.48 19.36 4.11
C LEU A 18 -21.66 18.42 5.32
N ILE A 19 -22.71 17.61 5.31
CA ILE A 19 -23.01 16.68 6.42
C ILE A 19 -21.95 15.58 6.48
N ASP A 20 -21.53 15.04 5.33
CA ASP A 20 -20.47 14.02 5.25
C ASP A 20 -19.15 14.58 5.77
N SER A 21 -18.81 15.82 5.44
CA SER A 21 -17.62 16.50 5.96
C SER A 21 -17.70 16.70 7.48
N GLN A 22 -18.85 17.13 7.99
CA GLN A 22 -19.07 17.32 9.44
C GLN A 22 -18.98 16.00 10.20
N LEU A 23 -19.56 14.92 9.66
CA LEU A 23 -19.51 13.58 10.25
C LEU A 23 -18.06 13.07 10.25
N THR A 24 -17.34 13.24 9.17
CA THR A 24 -15.91 12.89 9.07
C THR A 24 -15.09 13.63 10.14
N CYS A 25 -15.28 14.93 10.29
CA CYS A 25 -14.62 15.71 11.34
C CYS A 25 -14.96 15.22 12.76
N LYS A 26 -16.23 14.87 13.02
CA LYS A 26 -16.65 14.31 14.32
C LYS A 26 -15.97 12.98 14.60
N VAL A 27 -15.89 12.08 13.62
CA VAL A 27 -15.21 10.79 13.75
C VAL A 27 -13.72 10.97 13.99
N LEU A 28 -13.04 11.84 13.23
CA LEU A 28 -11.62 12.14 13.42
C LEU A 28 -11.33 12.71 14.81
N ASN A 29 -12.15 13.64 15.30
CA ASN A 29 -12.02 14.18 16.65
C ASN A 29 -12.25 13.12 17.74
N LEU A 30 -13.17 12.19 17.50
CA LEU A 30 -13.40 11.07 18.43
C LEU A 30 -12.18 10.13 18.47
N ILE A 31 -11.59 9.80 17.32
CA ILE A 31 -10.36 9.00 17.24
C ILE A 31 -9.23 9.71 17.98
N LYS A 32 -8.98 11.00 17.68
CA LYS A 32 -7.96 11.81 18.35
C LYS A 32 -8.12 11.79 19.88
N LYS A 33 -9.34 11.91 20.37
CA LYS A 33 -9.64 11.94 21.82
C LYS A 33 -9.50 10.57 22.47
N ARG A 34 -9.99 9.50 21.83
CA ARG A 34 -10.06 8.15 22.42
C ARG A 34 -8.84 7.29 22.15
N GLN A 35 -8.15 7.54 21.02
CA GLN A 35 -7.02 6.75 20.53
C GLN A 35 -5.90 7.65 20.02
N PRO A 36 -5.25 8.47 20.89
CA PRO A 36 -4.25 9.44 20.46
C PRO A 36 -3.07 8.79 19.72
N LYS A 37 -2.61 7.61 20.15
CA LYS A 37 -1.53 6.88 19.45
C LYS A 37 -1.92 6.48 18.02
N THR A 38 -3.17 6.09 17.80
CA THR A 38 -3.68 5.78 16.46
C THR A 38 -3.74 7.05 15.61
N TRP A 39 -4.19 8.17 16.21
CA TRP A 39 -4.18 9.47 15.55
C TRP A 39 -2.78 9.90 15.11
N ASP A 40 -1.78 9.79 15.97
CA ASP A 40 -0.40 10.13 15.67
C ASP A 40 0.19 9.24 14.55
N ASN A 41 -0.21 7.95 14.49
CA ASN A 41 0.18 7.07 13.39
C ASN A 41 -0.46 7.48 12.06
N PHE A 42 -1.70 7.96 12.04
CA PHE A 42 -2.33 8.49 10.83
C PHE A 42 -1.61 9.74 10.31
N LEU A 43 -1.18 10.61 11.20
CA LEU A 43 -0.46 11.82 10.82
C LEU A 43 0.90 11.53 10.17
N LYS A 44 1.57 10.44 10.53
CA LYS A 44 2.86 10.03 9.92
C LYS A 44 2.76 9.71 8.43
N THR A 45 1.58 9.40 7.92
CA THR A 45 1.33 9.05 6.52
C THR A 45 0.27 9.92 5.86
N ALA A 46 -0.03 11.08 6.47
CA ALA A 46 -1.05 11.99 5.98
C ALA A 46 -0.70 12.62 4.63
N ASN A 47 0.58 12.72 4.30
CA ASN A 47 1.06 13.21 3.01
C ASN A 47 2.07 12.25 2.38
N LYS A 48 2.32 12.45 1.08
CA LYS A 48 3.21 11.61 0.28
C LYS A 48 4.65 11.66 0.77
N SER A 49 5.17 12.84 1.06
CA SER A 49 6.56 13.07 1.47
C SER A 49 6.90 12.36 2.78
N ASP A 50 6.02 12.45 3.78
CA ASP A 50 6.21 11.81 5.07
C ASP A 50 6.18 10.29 4.93
N THR A 51 5.26 9.77 4.09
CA THR A 51 5.19 8.34 3.78
C THR A 51 6.48 7.84 3.12
N GLU A 52 7.02 8.57 2.15
CA GLU A 52 8.29 8.21 1.49
C GLU A 52 9.48 8.27 2.45
N THR A 53 9.51 9.27 3.33
CA THR A 53 10.53 9.39 4.37
C THR A 53 10.49 8.21 5.33
N LEU A 54 9.29 7.79 5.72
CA LEU A 54 9.08 6.62 6.57
C LEU A 54 9.66 5.35 5.92
N PHE A 55 9.41 5.12 4.61
CA PHE A 55 9.98 3.98 3.88
C PHE A 55 11.51 3.97 3.86
N LYS A 56 12.13 5.15 3.74
CA LYS A 56 13.59 5.26 3.73
C LYS A 56 14.19 5.04 5.12
N LYS A 57 13.47 5.40 6.18
CA LYS A 57 13.96 5.37 7.56
C LYS A 57 13.71 4.04 8.27
N GLU A 58 12.49 3.53 8.19
CA GLU A 58 12.08 2.35 8.98
C GLU A 58 12.56 1.05 8.30
N SER A 59 13.10 0.13 9.11
CA SER A 59 13.51 -1.21 8.64
C SER A 59 12.35 -2.20 8.62
N ILE A 60 11.38 -2.04 9.50
CA ILE A 60 10.18 -2.87 9.62
C ILE A 60 8.98 -1.97 9.83
N ILE A 61 7.93 -2.20 9.07
CA ILE A 61 6.65 -1.50 9.17
C ILE A 61 5.50 -2.51 9.24
N THR A 62 4.39 -2.10 9.83
CA THR A 62 3.13 -2.84 9.76
C THR A 62 2.18 -2.10 8.82
N LEU A 63 1.85 -2.73 7.70
CA LEU A 63 0.86 -2.22 6.77
C LEU A 63 -0.51 -2.76 7.15
N ASN A 64 -1.50 -1.88 7.30
CA ASN A 64 -2.89 -2.26 7.46
C ASN A 64 -3.63 -2.12 6.12
N GLU A 65 -4.11 -3.22 5.59
CA GLU A 65 -4.93 -3.28 4.39
C GLU A 65 -6.33 -3.77 4.70
N TYR A 66 -7.32 -3.20 4.02
CA TYR A 66 -8.72 -3.57 4.20
C TYR A 66 -9.25 -4.23 2.93
N PHE A 67 -9.61 -5.52 3.04
CA PHE A 67 -10.16 -6.31 1.95
C PHE A 67 -11.42 -7.06 2.38
N TYR A 68 -12.46 -6.98 1.56
CA TYR A 68 -13.71 -7.73 1.76
C TYR A 68 -14.29 -7.61 3.16
N GLY A 69 -14.33 -6.39 3.70
CA GLY A 69 -14.88 -6.15 5.03
C GLY A 69 -13.95 -6.51 6.20
N LYS A 70 -12.70 -6.93 5.94
CA LYS A 70 -11.75 -7.34 6.99
C LYS A 70 -10.46 -6.54 6.93
N SER A 71 -10.00 -6.07 8.08
CA SER A 71 -8.67 -5.49 8.27
C SER A 71 -7.64 -6.62 8.35
N ARG A 72 -6.50 -6.44 7.66
CA ARG A 72 -5.36 -7.37 7.70
C ARG A 72 -4.07 -6.59 7.95
N LEU A 73 -3.29 -7.09 8.87
CA LEU A 73 -1.97 -6.53 9.19
C LEU A 73 -0.88 -7.34 8.49
N TYR A 74 0.01 -6.65 7.81
CA TYR A 74 1.18 -7.23 7.16
C TYR A 74 2.44 -6.61 7.75
N LEU A 75 3.29 -7.45 8.31
CA LEU A 75 4.60 -7.04 8.79
C LEU A 75 5.57 -7.09 7.62
N CYS A 76 6.11 -5.94 7.23
CA CYS A 76 6.86 -5.78 6.00
C CYS A 76 8.21 -5.09 6.24
N ALA A 77 9.20 -5.43 5.42
CA ALA A 77 10.43 -4.66 5.28
C ALA A 77 10.36 -3.85 3.99
N PRO A 78 10.45 -2.50 4.03
CA PRO A 78 10.67 -1.71 2.83
C PRO A 78 11.95 -2.18 2.11
N LEU A 79 11.99 -2.08 0.79
CA LEU A 79 13.21 -2.36 0.02
C LEU A 79 14.35 -1.41 0.43
N HIS A 80 15.55 -1.64 -0.08
CA HIS A 80 16.73 -0.79 0.20
C HIS A 80 16.38 0.71 0.07
N PRO A 81 16.83 1.59 0.98
CA PRO A 81 16.39 3.01 1.05
C PRO A 81 16.48 3.78 -0.26
N ASN A 82 17.48 3.49 -1.08
CA ASN A 82 17.68 4.13 -2.38
C ASN A 82 16.83 3.51 -3.49
N HIS A 83 16.22 2.34 -3.25
CA HIS A 83 15.51 1.52 -4.25
C HIS A 83 14.18 0.98 -3.70
N CYS A 84 13.44 1.77 -2.92
CA CYS A 84 12.17 1.36 -2.32
C CYS A 84 10.92 1.95 -2.99
N ILE A 85 11.10 2.71 -4.08
CA ILE A 85 10.01 3.38 -4.78
C ILE A 85 9.88 2.81 -6.20
N HIS A 86 8.66 2.47 -6.60
CA HIS A 86 8.33 1.96 -7.94
C HIS A 86 8.72 2.98 -9.02
N PRO A 87 9.48 2.59 -10.05
CA PRO A 87 10.06 3.54 -11.00
C PRO A 87 9.01 4.29 -11.86
N VAL A 88 7.87 3.66 -12.15
CA VAL A 88 6.81 4.25 -12.99
C VAL A 88 5.73 4.92 -12.13
N TYR A 89 5.16 4.19 -11.16
CA TYR A 89 3.99 4.67 -10.39
C TYR A 89 4.34 5.47 -9.15
N GLN A 90 5.61 5.56 -8.77
CA GLN A 90 6.09 6.28 -7.59
C GLN A 90 5.45 5.78 -6.27
N TRP A 91 5.16 4.47 -6.19
CA TRP A 91 4.60 3.83 -5.00
C TRP A 91 5.69 3.12 -4.20
N GLY A 92 5.57 3.13 -2.88
CA GLY A 92 6.49 2.40 -2.00
C GLY A 92 6.38 0.88 -2.20
N GLN A 93 7.52 0.19 -2.08
CA GLN A 93 7.62 -1.25 -2.22
C GLN A 93 8.21 -1.86 -0.94
N ALA A 94 7.56 -2.88 -0.41
CA ALA A 94 7.99 -3.59 0.78
C ALA A 94 7.75 -5.10 0.64
N VAL A 95 8.58 -5.90 1.30
CA VAL A 95 8.49 -7.36 1.29
C VAL A 95 7.79 -7.84 2.55
N ASP A 96 6.82 -8.73 2.39
CA ASP A 96 6.09 -9.38 3.49
C ASP A 96 7.01 -10.35 4.23
N LEU A 97 7.26 -10.15 5.52
CA LEU A 97 8.25 -10.90 6.30
C LEU A 97 7.83 -12.33 6.68
N ARG A 98 6.60 -12.74 6.36
CA ARG A 98 6.21 -14.15 6.52
C ARG A 98 6.87 -15.08 5.49
N VAL A 99 7.32 -14.55 4.34
CA VAL A 99 7.98 -15.37 3.32
C VAL A 99 9.46 -15.60 3.62
N ASN A 100 10.01 -16.71 3.13
CA ASN A 100 11.45 -16.91 3.17
C ASN A 100 12.11 -16.02 2.11
N ILE A 101 13.04 -15.15 2.55
CA ILE A 101 13.70 -14.14 1.69
C ILE A 101 14.88 -14.75 0.90
N GLU A 102 15.62 -15.69 1.50
CA GLU A 102 16.85 -16.22 0.92
C GLU A 102 16.70 -16.76 -0.52
N PRO A 103 15.67 -17.56 -0.85
CA PRO A 103 15.46 -18.00 -2.22
C PRO A 103 15.22 -16.84 -3.18
N LEU A 104 14.51 -15.79 -2.75
CA LEU A 104 14.18 -14.65 -3.59
C LEU A 104 15.41 -13.83 -4.00
N LEU A 105 16.44 -13.77 -3.14
CA LEU A 105 17.66 -13.01 -3.41
C LEU A 105 18.42 -13.54 -4.64
N ASN A 106 18.34 -14.86 -4.86
CA ASN A 106 19.07 -15.55 -5.93
C ASN A 106 18.26 -15.69 -7.24
N MET A 107 16.99 -15.32 -7.22
CA MET A 107 16.12 -15.40 -8.40
C MET A 107 16.57 -14.46 -9.52
N SER A 108 16.33 -14.88 -10.77
CA SER A 108 16.41 -14.02 -11.93
C SER A 108 15.25 -13.01 -11.96
N ILE A 109 15.33 -11.98 -12.80
CA ILE A 109 14.23 -11.00 -12.96
C ILE A 109 12.96 -11.70 -13.45
N ASN A 110 13.05 -12.65 -14.37
CA ASN A 110 11.90 -13.39 -14.87
C ASN A 110 11.25 -14.28 -13.81
N ASP A 111 12.05 -14.92 -12.95
CA ASP A 111 11.53 -15.72 -11.84
C ASP A 111 10.82 -14.82 -10.82
N LEU A 112 11.40 -13.66 -10.50
CA LEU A 112 10.77 -12.67 -9.63
C LEU A 112 9.44 -12.15 -10.21
N LYS A 113 9.35 -11.88 -11.53
CA LYS A 113 8.08 -11.52 -12.21
C LYS A 113 7.03 -12.63 -12.04
N SER A 114 7.44 -13.87 -12.16
CA SER A 114 6.57 -15.03 -11.98
C SER A 114 6.13 -15.19 -10.54
N GLU A 115 7.06 -15.00 -9.58
CA GLU A 115 6.78 -15.07 -8.15
C GLU A 115 5.83 -13.95 -7.67
N MET A 116 5.94 -12.75 -8.25
CA MET A 116 5.03 -11.62 -7.96
C MET A 116 3.56 -11.88 -8.33
N LYS A 117 3.33 -12.83 -9.26
CA LYS A 117 1.97 -13.23 -9.67
C LYS A 117 1.33 -14.24 -8.73
N LYS A 118 2.13 -14.96 -7.90
CA LYS A 118 1.65 -16.00 -6.99
C LYS A 118 0.89 -15.42 -5.79
N THR A 119 0.11 -16.28 -5.14
CA THR A 119 -0.59 -15.99 -3.89
C THR A 119 -0.10 -16.99 -2.83
N PRO A 120 0.24 -16.54 -1.63
CA PRO A 120 0.22 -15.17 -1.11
C PRO A 120 1.35 -14.30 -1.70
N LYS A 121 1.05 -13.03 -1.97
CA LYS A 121 2.03 -12.10 -2.53
C LYS A 121 3.12 -11.81 -1.51
N PHE A 122 4.38 -11.93 -1.95
CA PHE A 122 5.53 -11.56 -1.14
C PHE A 122 5.83 -10.05 -1.18
N LEU A 123 5.50 -9.38 -2.29
CA LEU A 123 5.72 -7.95 -2.47
C LEU A 123 4.43 -7.17 -2.22
N ARG A 124 4.52 -6.13 -1.40
CA ARG A 124 3.44 -5.19 -1.08
C ARG A 124 3.74 -3.83 -1.69
N THR A 125 2.77 -3.34 -2.44
CA THR A 125 2.82 -2.01 -3.05
C THR A 125 2.00 -1.03 -2.23
N ILE A 126 2.62 0.05 -1.79
CA ILE A 126 2.03 1.01 -0.87
C ILE A 126 1.89 2.37 -1.58
N ARG A 127 0.67 2.77 -1.81
CA ARG A 127 0.33 4.01 -2.52
C ARG A 127 0.47 5.20 -1.58
N SER A 128 1.64 5.84 -1.59
CA SER A 128 1.98 6.96 -0.70
C SER A 128 1.03 8.17 -0.84
N ASN A 129 0.38 8.34 -1.99
CA ASN A 129 -0.60 9.39 -2.23
C ASN A 129 -2.03 9.08 -1.76
N LYS A 130 -2.26 7.93 -1.11
CA LYS A 130 -3.58 7.51 -0.60
C LYS A 130 -3.62 7.40 0.92
N ALA A 131 -2.78 8.14 1.63
CA ALA A 131 -2.66 8.10 3.09
C ALA A 131 -2.72 6.67 3.64
N PRO A 132 -1.76 5.80 3.30
CA PRO A 132 -1.76 4.40 3.72
C PRO A 132 -1.68 4.31 5.24
N ILE A 133 -2.35 3.33 5.83
CA ILE A 133 -2.26 3.10 7.27
C ILE A 133 -1.01 2.26 7.54
N ILE A 134 0.03 2.92 8.05
CA ILE A 134 1.29 2.28 8.43
C ILE A 134 1.49 2.46 9.94
N LEU A 135 1.68 1.35 10.61
CA LEU A 135 1.86 1.26 12.06
C LEU A 135 3.29 0.79 12.37
N GLY A 136 3.70 0.92 13.63
CA GLY A 136 4.96 0.38 14.10
C GLY A 136 5.01 -1.16 14.03
N ALA A 137 6.22 -1.71 14.05
CA ALA A 137 6.44 -3.17 13.96
C ALA A 137 5.71 -3.96 15.07
N GLU A 138 5.55 -3.36 16.24
CA GLU A 138 4.91 -3.95 17.41
C GLU A 138 3.44 -4.36 17.20
N TYR A 139 2.75 -3.73 16.25
CA TYR A 139 1.39 -4.10 15.89
C TYR A 139 1.36 -5.37 15.04
N GLY A 140 2.22 -5.45 14.02
CA GLY A 140 2.31 -6.59 13.14
C GLY A 140 2.86 -7.84 13.84
N MET A 141 3.81 -7.67 14.75
CA MET A 141 4.37 -8.78 15.53
C MET A 141 3.33 -9.49 16.41
N LYS A 142 2.21 -8.83 16.74
CA LYS A 142 1.10 -9.42 17.50
C LYS A 142 0.04 -10.07 16.62
N ALA A 143 0.12 -9.87 15.32
CA ALA A 143 -0.85 -10.37 14.37
C ALA A 143 -0.43 -11.73 13.78
N GLU A 144 -1.40 -12.57 13.45
CA GLU A 144 -1.13 -13.80 12.72
C GLU A 144 -0.70 -13.50 11.27
N PRO A 145 0.28 -14.27 10.74
CA PRO A 145 1.00 -15.39 11.37
C PRO A 145 2.30 -14.97 12.10
N TYR A 146 2.61 -13.69 12.18
CA TYR A 146 3.90 -13.16 12.66
C TYR A 146 4.08 -13.38 14.17
N ASN A 147 2.99 -13.45 14.94
CA ASN A 147 3.03 -13.72 16.39
C ASN A 147 3.57 -15.12 16.75
N ALA A 148 3.53 -16.06 15.82
CA ALA A 148 4.11 -17.40 15.96
C ALA A 148 5.55 -17.50 15.43
N MET A 149 6.10 -16.42 14.86
CA MET A 149 7.45 -16.40 14.31
C MET A 149 8.46 -15.92 15.36
N ASP A 150 9.68 -16.44 15.29
CA ASP A 150 10.78 -15.92 16.09
C ASP A 150 11.09 -14.46 15.72
N PRO A 151 11.10 -13.52 16.67
CA PRO A 151 11.49 -12.14 16.44
C PRO A 151 12.88 -11.97 15.82
N SER A 152 13.82 -12.86 16.12
CA SER A 152 15.17 -12.86 15.51
C SER A 152 15.10 -13.17 14.03
N LEU A 153 14.29 -14.14 13.63
CA LEU A 153 14.06 -14.48 12.23
C LEU A 153 13.41 -13.31 11.45
N ILE A 154 12.44 -12.62 12.07
CA ILE A 154 11.82 -11.43 11.48
C ILE A 154 12.86 -10.34 11.21
N LYS A 155 13.73 -10.06 12.19
CA LYS A 155 14.82 -9.08 12.05
C LYS A 155 15.83 -9.51 10.97
N GLN A 156 16.23 -10.78 10.96
CA GLN A 156 17.13 -11.33 9.94
C GLN A 156 16.56 -11.12 8.54
N ARG A 157 15.29 -11.47 8.31
CA ARG A 157 14.60 -11.28 7.03
C ARG A 157 14.52 -9.80 6.64
N ALA A 158 14.22 -8.93 7.58
CA ALA A 158 14.18 -7.50 7.32
C ALA A 158 15.55 -6.95 6.89
N ASN A 159 16.62 -7.36 7.57
CA ASN A 159 17.99 -6.96 7.21
C ASN A 159 18.37 -7.48 5.81
N LEU A 160 18.07 -8.74 5.49
CA LEU A 160 18.32 -9.31 4.16
C LEU A 160 17.66 -8.47 3.04
N VAL A 161 16.47 -7.95 3.26
CA VAL A 161 15.77 -7.08 2.31
C VAL A 161 16.40 -5.69 2.25
N ARG A 162 16.65 -5.09 3.43
CA ARG A 162 17.09 -3.70 3.56
C ARG A 162 18.52 -3.47 3.10
N GLU A 163 19.42 -4.42 3.34
CA GLU A 163 20.84 -4.33 3.05
C GLU A 163 21.17 -4.80 1.63
N ASN A 164 20.28 -5.57 0.98
CA ASN A 164 20.52 -6.09 -0.36
C ASN A 164 20.02 -5.13 -1.44
N GLU A 165 20.89 -4.19 -1.80
CA GLU A 165 20.61 -3.22 -2.87
C GLU A 165 20.37 -3.89 -4.23
N ASN A 166 21.12 -4.95 -4.54
CA ASN A 166 20.97 -5.68 -5.80
C ASN A 166 19.61 -6.36 -5.93
N PHE A 167 19.13 -6.98 -4.87
CA PHE A 167 17.78 -7.54 -4.83
C PHE A 167 16.72 -6.46 -5.08
N SER A 168 16.83 -5.32 -4.42
CA SER A 168 15.92 -4.20 -4.61
C SER A 168 15.94 -3.66 -6.05
N LYS A 169 17.09 -3.56 -6.68
CA LYS A 169 17.24 -3.21 -8.10
C LYS A 169 16.57 -4.21 -9.04
N LYS A 170 16.74 -5.52 -8.78
CA LYS A 170 16.06 -6.58 -9.56
C LYS A 170 14.54 -6.45 -9.45
N ILE A 171 14.00 -6.22 -8.23
CA ILE A 171 12.57 -6.00 -7.99
C ILE A 171 12.06 -4.81 -8.80
N LEU A 172 12.76 -3.67 -8.75
CA LEU A 172 12.34 -2.47 -9.48
C LEU A 172 12.41 -2.65 -11.00
N THR A 173 13.40 -3.41 -11.49
CA THR A 173 13.49 -3.76 -12.93
C THR A 173 12.30 -4.63 -13.33
N ALA A 174 11.99 -5.68 -12.57
CA ALA A 174 10.83 -6.54 -12.81
C ALA A 174 9.51 -5.74 -12.82
N LEU A 175 9.35 -4.80 -11.88
CA LEU A 175 8.16 -3.95 -11.80
C LEU A 175 8.05 -2.97 -12.98
N ARG A 176 9.19 -2.44 -13.48
CA ARG A 176 9.21 -1.59 -14.67
C ARG A 176 8.76 -2.36 -15.89
N GLU A 177 9.35 -3.54 -16.14
CA GLU A 177 8.97 -4.38 -17.26
C GLU A 177 7.49 -4.80 -17.23
N ILE A 178 6.96 -5.15 -16.04
CA ILE A 178 5.52 -5.45 -15.88
C ILE A 178 4.65 -4.22 -16.21
N ALA A 179 5.10 -3.02 -15.86
CA ALA A 179 4.35 -1.79 -16.16
C ALA A 179 4.38 -1.49 -17.67
N GLU A 180 5.52 -1.68 -18.34
CA GLU A 180 5.69 -1.50 -19.79
C GLU A 180 4.85 -2.53 -20.57
N GLU A 181 4.87 -3.80 -20.19
CA GLU A 181 4.01 -4.86 -20.77
C GLU A 181 2.52 -4.50 -20.68
N LYS A 182 2.11 -3.96 -19.53
CA LYS A 182 0.73 -3.51 -19.31
C LYS A 182 0.31 -2.32 -20.17
N GLU A 183 1.22 -1.40 -20.40
CA GLU A 183 0.96 -0.23 -21.23
C GLU A 183 0.86 -0.65 -22.71
N GLN A 184 1.74 -1.54 -23.17
CA GLN A 184 1.70 -2.09 -24.52
C GLN A 184 0.41 -2.87 -24.79
N SER A 185 -0.05 -3.70 -23.84
CA SER A 185 -1.30 -4.45 -23.99
C SER A 185 -2.52 -3.52 -24.06
N LYS A 186 -2.55 -2.45 -23.29
CA LYS A 186 -3.63 -1.44 -23.35
C LYS A 186 -3.66 -0.66 -24.66
N SER A 187 -2.52 -0.45 -25.31
CA SER A 187 -2.47 0.24 -26.60
C SER A 187 -3.01 -0.62 -27.76
N GLN A 188 -3.16 -1.93 -27.56
CA GLN A 188 -3.72 -2.89 -28.51
C GLN A 188 -5.24 -3.15 -28.30
N GLU A 189 -5.79 -2.81 -27.14
CA GLU A 189 -7.24 -2.88 -26.90
C GLU A 189 -7.91 -1.68 -27.58
N ASP A 190 -9.04 -1.92 -28.27
CA ASP A 190 -9.89 -0.87 -28.83
C ASP A 190 -10.34 0.07 -27.71
N ILE A 191 -9.77 1.27 -27.69
CA ILE A 191 -10.09 2.29 -26.70
C ILE A 191 -11.47 2.81 -27.03
N TYR A 192 -12.44 2.62 -26.15
CA TYR A 192 -13.76 3.23 -26.28
C TYR A 192 -13.64 4.73 -26.54
N ALA A 193 -14.47 5.25 -27.45
CA ALA A 193 -14.42 6.66 -27.88
C ALA A 193 -14.41 7.65 -26.71
N GLU A 194 -15.08 7.31 -25.61
CA GLU A 194 -15.12 8.08 -24.36
C GLU A 194 -13.78 8.15 -23.63
N GLU A 195 -12.95 7.12 -23.70
CA GLU A 195 -11.61 7.12 -23.10
C GLU A 195 -10.59 7.88 -23.96
N SER A 196 -10.86 8.02 -25.26
CA SER A 196 -9.98 8.73 -26.19
C SER A 196 -9.92 10.25 -25.92
N ILE A 197 -10.98 10.79 -25.30
CA ILE A 197 -11.06 12.21 -24.92
C ILE A 197 -9.95 12.58 -23.93
N TYR A 198 -9.65 11.71 -22.97
CA TYR A 198 -8.61 11.95 -21.96
C TYR A 198 -7.18 11.85 -22.51
N LYS A 199 -6.97 11.12 -23.62
CA LYS A 199 -5.65 11.00 -24.25
C LYS A 199 -5.33 12.19 -25.19
N LYS A 200 -6.34 12.85 -25.74
CA LYS A 200 -6.14 14.00 -26.64
C LYS A 200 -5.87 15.32 -25.93
N PHE A 201 -6.21 15.45 -24.65
CA PHE A 201 -5.95 16.66 -23.86
C PHE A 201 -4.49 16.83 -23.40
N THR A 202 -3.64 15.83 -23.58
CA THR A 202 -2.23 15.90 -23.17
C THR A 202 -1.25 16.35 -24.25
N SER A 203 -1.73 16.71 -25.43
CA SER A 203 -0.92 17.32 -26.51
C SER A 203 -1.21 18.82 -26.63
N ASN A 204 -0.84 19.58 -25.60
CA ASN A 204 -0.63 21.01 -25.81
C ASN A 204 0.78 21.20 -26.39
N LYS A 205 0.81 21.60 -27.68
CA LYS A 205 1.96 22.23 -28.28
C LYS A 205 2.21 23.58 -27.63
#